data_cbe102f805a733b8d302209f1ef87c21
#
_entry.id   cbe102f805a733b8d302209f1ef87c21
#
_cell.length_a   1.000
_cell.length_b   1.000
_cell.length_c   1.000
_cell.angle_alpha   90.00
_cell.angle_beta   90.00
_cell.angle_gamma   90.00
#
_symmetry.space_group_name_H-M   'P 1'
#
loop_
_entity.id
_entity.type
_entity.pdbx_description
1 polymer ?
#
loop_
_entity_poly.entity_id
_entity_poly.type
_entity_poly.pdbx_seq_one_letter_code
_entity_poly.pdbx_strand_id
1 'polypeptide(L)'
;MIFELTEKELDSQSLRVDKLSAILAAIQTQGFAVVNGLISPSTCDLLKQSILEDADKVVLNTKELTPHEKVTGRGHLQLGLRRHAPFVKGDLVANPLIEHIVTGVLGVRAWLGFYNGNVNRPGSVHQPLHFDRPFSWRSEDEAIKDGQSWPPRTTTLSCSVALVDITKVNGATEIYPGSHLETEVTQWPP
;
A
#
# COMPACT_ATOMS: atom_id res chain seq x y z
N MET A 1 -10.18 0.56 9.83
CA MET A 1 -10.14 1.53 10.96
C MET A 1 -9.30 2.73 10.53
N ILE A 2 -9.74 3.96 10.82
CA ILE A 2 -9.07 5.21 10.43
C ILE A 2 -8.49 5.85 11.71
N PHE A 3 -7.25 6.31 11.63
CA PHE A 3 -6.52 6.97 12.70
C PHE A 3 -6.12 8.38 12.29
N GLU A 4 -6.45 9.35 13.14
CA GLU A 4 -6.05 10.76 12.96
C GLU A 4 -4.79 11.05 13.78
N LEU A 5 -3.85 11.77 13.18
CA LEU A 5 -2.66 12.25 13.87
C LEU A 5 -2.95 13.58 14.58
N THR A 6 -2.36 13.74 15.75
CA THR A 6 -2.37 15.02 16.47
C THR A 6 -1.21 15.89 16.02
N GLU A 7 -1.34 17.23 16.16
CA GLU A 7 -0.24 18.17 15.91
C GLU A 7 1.03 17.77 16.67
N LYS A 8 0.88 17.35 17.93
CA LYS A 8 2.01 16.90 18.76
C LYS A 8 2.74 15.69 18.17
N GLU A 9 2.03 14.74 17.57
CA GLU A 9 2.65 13.57 16.94
C GLU A 9 3.37 13.95 15.64
N LEU A 10 2.80 14.90 14.88
CA LEU A 10 3.43 15.44 13.69
C LEU A 10 4.69 16.24 14.03
N ASP A 11 4.64 17.13 15.01
CA ASP A 11 5.77 17.94 15.45
C ASP A 11 6.91 17.11 16.04
N SER A 12 6.56 16.13 16.88
CA SER A 12 7.54 15.23 17.50
C SER A 12 8.01 14.11 16.57
N GLN A 13 7.36 13.92 15.42
CA GLN A 13 7.60 12.81 14.50
C GLN A 13 7.53 11.45 15.21
N SER A 14 6.65 11.32 16.19
CA SER A 14 6.54 10.12 17.02
C SER A 14 5.08 9.82 17.36
N LEU A 15 4.65 8.59 17.09
CA LEU A 15 3.32 8.12 17.48
C LEU A 15 3.26 7.87 19.00
N ARG A 16 2.15 8.23 19.60
CA ARG A 16 1.85 7.81 20.99
C ARG A 16 1.78 6.29 21.05
N VAL A 17 2.24 5.73 22.16
CA VAL A 17 2.32 4.26 22.36
C VAL A 17 0.95 3.60 22.20
N ASP A 18 -0.10 4.19 22.78
CA ASP A 18 -1.47 3.68 22.69
C ASP A 18 -2.00 3.70 21.24
N LYS A 19 -1.72 4.77 20.48
CA LYS A 19 -2.11 4.87 19.07
C LYS A 19 -1.34 3.88 18.21
N LEU A 20 -0.01 3.78 18.39
CA LEU A 20 0.79 2.78 17.69
C LEU A 20 0.27 1.37 17.95
N SER A 21 0.01 1.02 19.22
CA SER A 21 -0.55 -0.28 19.60
C SER A 21 -1.90 -0.55 18.92
N ALA A 22 -2.78 0.46 18.83
CA ALA A 22 -4.06 0.33 18.16
C ALA A 22 -3.93 0.15 16.63
N ILE A 23 -2.98 0.86 15.98
CA ILE A 23 -2.67 0.69 14.55
C ILE A 23 -2.15 -0.72 14.29
N LEU A 24 -1.20 -1.20 15.09
CA LEU A 24 -0.63 -2.54 14.96
C LEU A 24 -1.70 -3.63 15.16
N ALA A 25 -2.57 -3.48 16.15
CA ALA A 25 -3.70 -4.38 16.39
C ALA A 25 -4.68 -4.39 15.20
N ALA A 26 -4.98 -3.23 14.60
CA ALA A 26 -5.82 -3.15 13.40
C ALA A 26 -5.19 -3.87 12.20
N ILE A 27 -3.89 -3.69 11.95
CA ILE A 27 -3.17 -4.40 10.90
C ILE A 27 -3.18 -5.90 11.15
N GLN A 28 -2.96 -6.32 12.39
CA GLN A 28 -2.94 -7.74 12.75
C GLN A 28 -4.31 -8.41 12.61
N THR A 29 -5.41 -7.71 12.96
CA THR A 29 -6.75 -8.30 13.00
C THR A 29 -7.55 -8.07 11.73
N GLN A 30 -7.37 -6.92 11.07
CA GLN A 30 -8.12 -6.53 9.88
C GLN A 30 -7.30 -6.64 8.59
N GLY A 31 -5.96 -6.73 8.69
CA GLY A 31 -5.05 -6.72 7.55
C GLY A 31 -4.66 -5.33 7.07
N PHE A 32 -5.27 -4.27 7.59
CA PHE A 32 -4.98 -2.90 7.18
C PHE A 32 -5.29 -1.88 8.27
N ALA A 33 -4.67 -0.70 8.13
CA ALA A 33 -5.04 0.51 8.86
C ALA A 33 -4.95 1.71 7.91
N VAL A 34 -5.79 2.72 8.10
CA VAL A 34 -5.71 4.00 7.41
C VAL A 34 -5.25 5.05 8.40
N VAL A 35 -4.18 5.76 8.09
CA VAL A 35 -3.62 6.81 8.94
C VAL A 35 -3.61 8.11 8.16
N ASN A 36 -4.40 9.07 8.59
CA ASN A 36 -4.52 10.38 7.95
C ASN A 36 -3.42 11.33 8.42
N GLY A 37 -2.99 12.20 7.51
CA GLY A 37 -2.06 13.28 7.82
C GLY A 37 -0.58 12.89 7.86
N LEU A 38 -0.19 11.66 7.52
CA LEU A 38 1.21 11.22 7.49
C LEU A 38 2.07 12.02 6.49
N ILE A 39 1.48 12.39 5.37
CA ILE A 39 2.13 13.17 4.31
C ILE A 39 1.37 14.48 4.14
N SER A 40 2.10 15.60 4.04
CA SER A 40 1.48 16.91 3.88
C SER A 40 0.72 17.04 2.56
N PRO A 41 -0.41 17.77 2.51
CA PRO A 41 -1.14 18.02 1.27
C PRO A 41 -0.26 18.61 0.16
N SER A 42 0.64 19.52 0.50
CA SER A 42 1.56 20.13 -0.48
C SER A 42 2.54 19.11 -1.06
N THR A 43 3.01 18.15 -0.28
CA THR A 43 3.84 17.04 -0.77
C THR A 43 3.00 16.13 -1.68
N CYS A 44 1.77 15.81 -1.31
CA CYS A 44 0.86 15.02 -2.14
C CYS A 44 0.58 15.70 -3.50
N ASP A 45 0.35 17.00 -3.51
CA ASP A 45 0.12 17.77 -4.75
C ASP A 45 1.34 17.76 -5.68
N LEU A 46 2.56 17.92 -5.14
CA LEU A 46 3.79 17.83 -5.91
C LEU A 46 4.01 16.42 -6.49
N LEU A 47 3.75 15.38 -5.69
CA LEU A 47 3.83 13.99 -6.14
C LEU A 47 2.80 13.71 -7.23
N LYS A 48 1.56 14.14 -7.05
CA LYS A 48 0.47 14.01 -8.01
C LYS A 48 0.84 14.64 -9.35
N GLN A 49 1.28 15.90 -9.35
CA GLN A 49 1.70 16.57 -10.57
C GLN A 49 2.80 15.78 -11.29
N SER A 50 3.84 15.42 -10.56
CA SER A 50 4.99 14.73 -11.14
C SER A 50 4.66 13.34 -11.69
N ILE A 51 3.77 12.59 -11.02
CA ILE A 51 3.38 11.25 -11.49
C ILE A 51 2.47 11.32 -12.72
N LEU A 52 1.59 12.33 -12.79
CA LEU A 52 0.74 12.56 -13.95
C LEU A 52 1.56 12.95 -15.19
N GLU A 53 2.58 13.81 -15.04
CA GLU A 53 3.51 14.14 -16.11
C GLU A 53 4.24 12.88 -16.66
N ASP A 54 4.64 11.97 -15.77
CA ASP A 54 5.30 10.73 -16.18
C ASP A 54 4.31 9.73 -16.80
N ALA A 55 3.08 9.66 -16.29
CA ALA A 55 2.01 8.85 -16.88
C ALA A 55 1.69 9.30 -18.31
N ASP A 56 1.57 10.60 -18.55
CA ASP A 56 1.32 11.16 -19.88
C ASP A 56 2.43 10.81 -20.86
N LYS A 57 3.70 10.88 -20.45
CA LYS A 57 4.83 10.46 -21.29
C LYS A 57 4.75 8.99 -21.69
N VAL A 58 4.38 8.10 -20.74
CA VAL A 58 4.19 6.68 -21.04
C VAL A 58 3.10 6.49 -22.10
N VAL A 59 1.96 7.14 -21.92
CA VAL A 59 0.82 7.03 -22.83
C VAL A 59 1.13 7.56 -24.22
N LEU A 60 1.80 8.71 -24.31
CA LEU A 60 2.18 9.33 -25.59
C LEU A 60 3.18 8.48 -26.37
N ASN A 61 4.06 7.77 -25.67
CA ASN A 61 5.14 6.98 -26.29
C ASN A 61 4.77 5.50 -26.51
N THR A 62 3.61 5.04 -26.02
CA THR A 62 3.22 3.62 -26.08
C THR A 62 1.89 3.47 -26.80
N LYS A 63 1.91 2.84 -27.99
CA LYS A 63 0.70 2.49 -28.74
C LYS A 63 0.02 1.20 -28.25
N GLU A 64 0.77 0.37 -27.58
CA GLU A 64 0.32 -0.92 -27.02
C GLU A 64 0.10 -0.82 -25.50
N LEU A 65 -0.58 -1.82 -24.96
CA LEU A 65 -0.70 -1.96 -23.51
C LEU A 65 0.66 -2.18 -22.88
N THR A 66 0.94 -1.48 -21.79
CA THR A 66 2.13 -1.71 -20.97
C THR A 66 2.13 -3.15 -20.40
N PRO A 67 3.26 -3.70 -19.97
CA PRO A 67 3.29 -5.01 -19.33
C PRO A 67 2.33 -5.12 -18.14
N HIS A 68 2.19 -4.06 -17.37
CA HIS A 68 1.26 -4.02 -16.24
C HIS A 68 -0.20 -4.07 -16.71
N GLU A 69 -0.58 -3.26 -17.70
CA GLU A 69 -1.94 -3.26 -18.26
C GLU A 69 -2.33 -4.60 -18.90
N LYS A 70 -1.37 -5.39 -19.40
CA LYS A 70 -1.64 -6.74 -19.93
C LYS A 70 -2.11 -7.71 -18.83
N VAL A 71 -1.74 -7.45 -17.59
CA VAL A 71 -2.11 -8.28 -16.42
C VAL A 71 -3.32 -7.70 -15.70
N THR A 72 -3.35 -6.40 -15.48
CA THR A 72 -4.34 -5.72 -14.63
C THR A 72 -5.48 -5.07 -15.41
N GLY A 73 -5.34 -5.00 -16.74
CA GLY A 73 -6.32 -4.37 -17.61
C GLY A 73 -5.92 -2.95 -18.04
N ARG A 74 -6.52 -2.52 -19.15
CA ARG A 74 -6.26 -1.20 -19.74
C ARG A 74 -6.53 -0.07 -18.75
N GLY A 75 -5.63 0.92 -18.74
CA GLY A 75 -5.76 2.12 -17.92
C GLY A 75 -5.12 2.03 -16.53
N HIS A 76 -4.62 0.85 -16.16
CA HIS A 76 -3.85 0.67 -14.93
C HIS A 76 -2.35 0.82 -15.22
N LEU A 77 -1.80 1.99 -14.95
CA LEU A 77 -0.38 2.24 -15.12
C LEU A 77 0.36 2.04 -13.79
N GLN A 78 1.43 1.29 -13.85
CA GLN A 78 2.41 1.20 -12.77
C GLN A 78 3.71 1.84 -13.24
N LEU A 79 4.11 2.91 -12.57
CA LEU A 79 5.24 3.74 -12.97
C LEU A 79 6.40 3.54 -12.01
N GLY A 80 7.57 3.24 -12.54
CA GLY A 80 8.81 3.34 -11.80
C GLY A 80 9.09 4.80 -11.46
N LEU A 81 9.12 5.13 -10.16
CA LEU A 81 9.32 6.51 -9.73
C LEU A 81 10.77 6.96 -9.90
N ARG A 82 10.94 8.21 -10.29
CA ARG A 82 12.25 8.87 -10.40
C ARG A 82 12.97 8.86 -9.05
N ARG A 83 14.27 8.59 -9.03
CA ARG A 83 15.09 8.48 -7.81
C ARG A 83 15.61 9.83 -7.32
N HIS A 84 14.81 10.89 -7.47
CA HIS A 84 15.09 12.26 -7.01
C HIS A 84 13.78 12.94 -6.61
N ALA A 85 13.88 14.17 -6.08
CA ALA A 85 12.72 14.96 -5.70
C ALA A 85 11.69 15.09 -6.85
N PRO A 86 10.38 15.09 -6.54
CA PRO A 86 9.80 15.05 -5.20
C PRO A 86 9.66 13.63 -4.62
N PHE A 87 9.96 12.56 -5.38
CA PHE A 87 9.70 11.18 -4.99
C PHE A 87 10.66 10.67 -3.90
N VAL A 88 11.90 11.20 -3.86
CA VAL A 88 12.88 10.82 -2.83
C VAL A 88 13.08 11.99 -1.88
N LYS A 89 12.17 12.11 -0.90
CA LYS A 89 12.23 13.03 0.23
C LYS A 89 12.17 12.25 1.53
N GLY A 90 12.82 12.76 2.58
CA GLY A 90 12.86 12.12 3.88
C GLY A 90 11.48 11.96 4.51
N ASP A 91 10.62 12.96 4.36
CA ASP A 91 9.23 12.95 4.83
C ASP A 91 8.31 11.95 4.11
N LEU A 92 8.77 11.35 3.04
CA LEU A 92 8.04 10.33 2.27
C LEU A 92 8.68 8.94 2.44
N VAL A 93 9.93 8.76 1.99
CA VAL A 93 10.58 7.42 1.94
C VAL A 93 11.25 7.01 3.25
N ALA A 94 11.51 7.96 4.15
CA ALA A 94 12.06 7.75 5.48
C ALA A 94 11.23 8.51 6.53
N ASN A 95 9.90 8.49 6.38
CA ASN A 95 8.97 9.11 7.31
C ASN A 95 9.00 8.37 8.66
N PRO A 96 9.40 9.01 9.77
CA PRO A 96 9.56 8.35 11.06
C PRO A 96 8.25 7.75 11.60
N LEU A 97 7.10 8.35 11.31
CA LEU A 97 5.80 7.84 11.74
C LEU A 97 5.44 6.54 11.00
N ILE A 98 5.77 6.46 9.70
CA ILE A 98 5.61 5.23 8.91
C ILE A 98 6.62 4.18 9.41
N GLU A 99 7.86 4.57 9.70
CA GLU A 99 8.89 3.67 10.21
C GLU A 99 8.49 3.04 11.54
N HIS A 100 7.85 3.77 12.46
CA HIS A 100 7.30 3.20 13.70
C HIS A 100 6.32 2.06 13.43
N ILE A 101 5.39 2.26 12.48
CA ILE A 101 4.39 1.25 12.11
C ILE A 101 5.08 0.04 11.44
N VAL A 102 5.94 0.30 10.46
CA VAL A 102 6.67 -0.75 9.73
C VAL A 102 7.53 -1.58 10.66
N THR A 103 8.26 -0.92 11.57
CA THR A 103 9.09 -1.59 12.57
C THR A 103 8.25 -2.43 13.53
N GLY A 104 7.07 -1.94 13.92
CA GLY A 104 6.14 -2.68 14.78
C GLY A 104 5.59 -3.94 14.11
N VAL A 105 5.38 -3.94 12.79
CA VAL A 105 4.86 -5.09 12.04
C VAL A 105 5.97 -6.04 11.60
N LEU A 106 7.04 -5.52 11.00
CA LEU A 106 8.08 -6.30 10.30
C LEU A 106 9.37 -6.46 11.12
N GLY A 107 9.57 -5.61 12.13
CA GLY A 107 10.80 -5.54 12.93
C GLY A 107 11.83 -4.55 12.36
N VAL A 108 12.88 -4.31 13.15
CA VAL A 108 13.91 -3.27 12.92
C VAL A 108 14.79 -3.45 11.67
N ARG A 109 14.72 -4.59 11.01
CA ARG A 109 15.47 -4.89 9.79
C ARG A 109 14.62 -4.80 8.53
N ALA A 110 13.44 -4.21 8.62
CA ALA A 110 12.60 -3.95 7.46
C ALA A 110 13.31 -2.99 6.48
N TRP A 111 13.08 -3.19 5.20
CA TRP A 111 13.67 -2.38 4.14
C TRP A 111 12.65 -2.11 3.04
N LEU A 112 12.81 -1.01 2.32
CA LEU A 112 11.95 -0.64 1.20
C LEU A 112 12.31 -1.49 -0.02
N GLY A 113 11.57 -2.57 -0.25
CA GLY A 113 11.81 -3.51 -1.34
C GLY A 113 11.21 -3.09 -2.68
N PHE A 114 10.20 -2.23 -2.64
CA PHE A 114 9.45 -1.82 -3.83
C PHE A 114 8.94 -0.39 -3.67
N TYR A 115 9.08 0.42 -4.72
CA TYR A 115 8.62 1.81 -4.71
C TYR A 115 8.19 2.22 -6.11
N ASN A 116 6.89 2.39 -6.30
CA ASN A 116 6.29 2.78 -7.57
C ASN A 116 5.09 3.72 -7.36
N GLY A 117 4.54 4.19 -8.47
CA GLY A 117 3.29 4.93 -8.51
C GLY A 117 2.26 4.21 -9.36
N ASN A 118 1.04 4.11 -8.84
CA ASN A 118 -0.09 3.56 -9.56
C ASN A 118 -1.02 4.69 -10.03
N VAL A 119 -1.39 4.66 -11.30
CA VAL A 119 -2.30 5.62 -11.91
C VAL A 119 -3.43 4.87 -12.59
N ASN A 120 -4.64 5.02 -12.08
CA ASN A 120 -5.85 4.54 -12.71
C ASN A 120 -6.41 5.65 -13.60
N ARG A 121 -6.42 5.42 -14.91
CA ARG A 121 -6.92 6.37 -15.89
C ARG A 121 -8.44 6.25 -16.05
N PRO A 122 -9.12 7.34 -16.47
CA PRO A 122 -10.54 7.26 -16.84
C PRO A 122 -10.81 6.12 -17.82
N GLY A 123 -11.84 5.32 -17.54
CA GLY A 123 -12.18 4.16 -18.34
C GLY A 123 -11.35 2.90 -18.06
N SER A 124 -10.51 2.92 -17.02
CA SER A 124 -9.86 1.68 -16.54
C SER A 124 -10.91 0.68 -16.06
N VAL A 125 -10.63 -0.60 -16.27
CA VAL A 125 -11.50 -1.69 -15.85
C VAL A 125 -11.26 -2.03 -14.38
N HIS A 126 -12.27 -2.66 -13.75
CA HIS A 126 -12.10 -3.19 -12.40
C HIS A 126 -11.07 -4.33 -12.38
N GLN A 127 -10.14 -4.29 -11.44
CA GLN A 127 -9.20 -5.40 -11.23
C GLN A 127 -9.93 -6.53 -10.50
N PRO A 128 -9.69 -7.80 -10.87
CA PRO A 128 -10.14 -8.92 -10.06
C PRO A 128 -9.55 -8.85 -8.66
N LEU A 129 -10.29 -9.33 -7.67
CA LEU A 129 -9.76 -9.51 -6.33
C LEU A 129 -8.56 -10.44 -6.37
N HIS A 130 -7.50 -10.06 -5.69
CA HIS A 130 -6.25 -10.80 -5.66
C HIS A 130 -5.49 -10.53 -4.37
N PHE A 131 -4.56 -11.40 -4.05
CA PHE A 131 -3.54 -11.13 -3.05
C PHE A 131 -2.33 -10.49 -3.73
N ASP A 132 -1.83 -9.40 -3.20
CA ASP A 132 -0.54 -8.83 -3.64
C ASP A 132 0.60 -9.81 -3.36
N ARG A 133 0.50 -10.53 -2.25
CA ARG A 133 1.44 -11.56 -1.86
C ARG A 133 0.72 -12.69 -1.12
N PRO A 134 0.30 -13.75 -1.81
CA PRO A 134 -0.31 -14.89 -1.17
C PRO A 134 0.68 -15.63 -0.26
N PHE A 135 0.16 -16.42 0.66
CA PHE A 135 0.98 -17.35 1.43
C PHE A 135 1.67 -18.36 0.53
N SER A 136 2.83 -18.85 0.98
CA SER A 136 3.55 -19.95 0.30
C SER A 136 2.89 -21.30 0.54
N TRP A 137 2.05 -21.41 1.58
CA TRP A 137 1.32 -22.61 1.98
C TRP A 137 -0.17 -22.42 1.75
N ARG A 138 -0.83 -23.49 1.31
CA ARG A 138 -2.26 -23.50 1.01
C ARG A 138 -3.13 -23.79 2.21
N SER A 139 -2.54 -24.33 3.30
CA SER A 139 -3.25 -24.69 4.52
C SER A 139 -2.31 -24.62 5.74
N GLU A 140 -2.93 -24.63 6.93
CA GLU A 140 -2.23 -24.74 8.19
C GLU A 140 -1.37 -26.03 8.25
N ASP A 141 -1.93 -27.16 7.80
CA ASP A 141 -1.23 -28.46 7.82
C ASP A 141 0.04 -28.44 6.97
N GLU A 142 0.01 -27.78 5.80
CA GLU A 142 1.20 -27.59 4.97
C GLU A 142 2.25 -26.75 5.68
N ALA A 143 1.85 -25.64 6.28
CA ALA A 143 2.76 -24.74 6.99
C ALA A 143 3.43 -25.42 8.18
N ILE A 144 2.63 -26.12 9.00
CA ILE A 144 3.14 -26.88 10.17
C ILE A 144 4.10 -27.99 9.74
N LYS A 145 3.79 -28.71 8.66
CA LYS A 145 4.67 -29.76 8.12
C LYS A 145 6.03 -29.20 7.69
N ASP A 146 6.06 -27.96 7.20
CA ASP A 146 7.27 -27.25 6.84
C ASP A 146 7.92 -26.50 8.02
N GLY A 147 7.47 -26.74 9.25
CA GLY A 147 8.02 -26.14 10.48
C GLY A 147 7.66 -24.67 10.67
N GLN A 148 6.61 -24.20 10.03
CA GLN A 148 6.12 -22.83 10.15
C GLN A 148 4.98 -22.71 11.15
N SER A 149 4.79 -21.51 11.70
CA SER A 149 3.61 -21.19 12.49
C SER A 149 2.41 -20.89 11.59
N TRP A 150 1.21 -21.00 12.12
CA TRP A 150 -0.01 -20.53 11.46
C TRP A 150 -0.76 -19.51 12.33
N PRO A 151 -1.22 -18.36 11.79
CA PRO A 151 -0.89 -17.87 10.44
C PRO A 151 0.62 -17.61 10.30
N PRO A 152 1.17 -17.67 9.08
CA PRO A 152 2.58 -17.37 8.84
C PRO A 152 2.91 -15.93 9.26
N ARG A 153 4.14 -15.71 9.72
CA ARG A 153 4.61 -14.38 10.09
C ARG A 153 4.48 -13.41 8.91
N THR A 154 3.97 -12.21 9.19
CA THR A 154 3.95 -11.11 8.21
C THR A 154 5.37 -10.78 7.75
N THR A 155 5.61 -10.87 6.45
CA THR A 155 6.91 -10.60 5.82
C THR A 155 6.91 -9.37 4.92
N THR A 156 5.72 -8.83 4.63
CA THR A 156 5.56 -7.70 3.70
C THR A 156 4.43 -6.81 4.21
N LEU A 157 4.64 -5.51 4.12
CA LEU A 157 3.64 -4.48 4.37
C LEU A 157 3.65 -3.51 3.18
N SER A 158 2.50 -3.31 2.53
CA SER A 158 2.34 -2.28 1.51
C SER A 158 1.84 -0.99 2.16
N CYS A 159 2.54 0.12 1.88
CA CYS A 159 2.12 1.44 2.31
C CYS A 159 1.73 2.25 1.07
N SER A 160 0.44 2.51 0.92
CA SER A 160 -0.10 3.30 -0.19
C SER A 160 -0.40 4.73 0.26
N VAL A 161 0.18 5.71 -0.43
CA VAL A 161 -0.09 7.14 -0.21
C VAL A 161 -1.11 7.60 -1.24
N ALA A 162 -2.30 8.00 -0.78
CA ALA A 162 -3.34 8.56 -1.64
C ALA A 162 -2.96 9.99 -2.07
N LEU A 163 -2.87 10.22 -3.38
CA LEU A 163 -2.56 11.52 -3.97
C LEU A 163 -3.81 12.27 -4.46
N VAL A 164 -4.97 11.66 -4.32
CA VAL A 164 -6.31 12.20 -4.62
C VAL A 164 -7.30 11.65 -3.61
N ASP A 165 -8.46 12.28 -3.51
CA ASP A 165 -9.58 11.68 -2.78
C ASP A 165 -10.02 10.41 -3.49
N ILE A 166 -9.88 9.27 -2.80
CA ILE A 166 -10.22 7.95 -3.36
C ILE A 166 -11.67 7.65 -3.03
N THR A 167 -12.49 7.48 -4.06
CA THR A 167 -13.93 7.25 -3.96
C THR A 167 -14.38 6.12 -4.87
N LYS A 168 -15.59 5.61 -4.67
CA LYS A 168 -16.18 4.61 -5.57
C LYS A 168 -16.25 5.05 -7.03
N VAL A 169 -16.32 6.37 -7.28
CA VAL A 169 -16.43 6.93 -8.62
C VAL A 169 -15.11 6.91 -9.38
N ASN A 170 -14.00 7.06 -8.67
CA ASN A 170 -12.67 7.15 -9.28
C ASN A 170 -11.79 5.91 -9.05
N GLY A 171 -12.39 4.77 -8.71
CA GLY A 171 -11.69 3.50 -8.61
C GLY A 171 -11.04 3.25 -7.25
N ALA A 172 -11.84 3.37 -6.18
CA ALA A 172 -11.38 3.02 -4.84
C ALA A 172 -10.88 1.57 -4.77
N THR A 173 -9.80 1.38 -4.02
CA THR A 173 -9.33 0.03 -3.68
C THR A 173 -10.34 -0.63 -2.75
N GLU A 174 -10.82 -1.80 -3.14
CA GLU A 174 -11.69 -2.62 -2.32
C GLU A 174 -10.83 -3.52 -1.43
N ILE A 175 -11.12 -3.52 -0.12
CA ILE A 175 -10.38 -4.31 0.86
C ILE A 175 -11.38 -5.13 1.69
N TYR A 176 -11.11 -6.40 1.87
CA TYR A 176 -11.88 -7.29 2.72
C TYR A 176 -11.17 -7.47 4.06
N PRO A 177 -11.72 -6.93 5.16
CA PRO A 177 -11.13 -7.08 6.49
C PRO A 177 -10.94 -8.55 6.87
N GLY A 178 -9.75 -8.88 7.34
CA GLY A 178 -9.40 -10.26 7.72
C GLY A 178 -8.87 -11.14 6.58
N SER A 179 -9.04 -10.72 5.32
CA SER A 179 -8.63 -11.52 4.15
C SER A 179 -7.12 -11.81 4.07
N HIS A 180 -6.29 -11.06 4.78
CA HIS A 180 -4.85 -11.30 4.86
C HIS A 180 -4.48 -12.61 5.58
N LEU A 181 -5.45 -13.27 6.22
CA LEU A 181 -5.29 -14.57 6.87
C LEU A 181 -5.84 -15.72 6.01
N GLU A 182 -6.44 -15.40 4.85
CA GLU A 182 -7.01 -16.39 3.94
C GLU A 182 -5.98 -16.87 2.92
N THR A 183 -6.16 -18.08 2.44
CA THR A 183 -5.29 -18.68 1.43
C THR A 183 -5.87 -18.64 0.02
N GLU A 184 -7.18 -18.42 -0.10
CA GLU A 184 -7.91 -18.44 -1.38
C GLU A 184 -8.85 -17.25 -1.53
N VAL A 185 -8.82 -16.61 -2.69
CA VAL A 185 -9.71 -15.48 -3.04
C VAL A 185 -11.17 -15.93 -3.21
N THR A 186 -11.40 -17.19 -3.56
CA THR A 186 -12.73 -17.76 -3.84
C THR A 186 -13.67 -17.81 -2.64
N GLN A 187 -13.17 -17.59 -1.44
CA GLN A 187 -13.98 -17.59 -0.21
C GLN A 187 -14.61 -16.23 0.10
N TRP A 188 -14.31 -15.19 -0.67
CA TRP A 188 -14.83 -13.86 -0.42
C TRP A 188 -16.19 -13.68 -1.10
N PRO A 189 -17.14 -12.95 -0.47
CA PRO A 189 -18.42 -12.69 -1.09
C PRO A 189 -18.24 -11.91 -2.41
N PRO A 190 -19.13 -12.14 -3.39
CA PRO A 190 -19.10 -11.47 -4.68
C PRO A 190 -19.36 -9.97 -4.59
#